data_0e714403a39df8733c5c5901ce59f9a5
#
_entry.id   0e714403a39df8733c5c5901ce59f9a5
#
_cell.length_a   1.000
_cell.length_b   1.000
_cell.length_c   1.000
_cell.angle_alpha   90.00
_cell.angle_beta   90.00
_cell.angle_gamma   90.00
#
_symmetry.space_group_name_H-M   'P 1'
#
loop_
_entity.id
_entity.type
_entity.pdbx_description
1 polymer ?
#
loop_
_entity_poly.entity_id
_entity_poly.type
_entity_poly.pdbx_seq_one_letter_code
_entity_poly.pdbx_strand_id
1 'polypeptide(L)'
;MILNYDTCIEHIEMLCDLDYNWNGNGAVPMSTSSVCNALLLLEKLPDFGKWYVYPVAYDPGILQIEFENNKIYIEIECHPLEYQIMVQYPDSDETFDMVFVTVKQTIKYLNRITY
;
A
#
# COMPACT_ATOMS: atom_id res chain seq x y z
N MET A 1 5.66 2.45 -11.90
CA MET A 1 4.85 3.59 -12.41
C MET A 1 4.62 4.59 -11.29
N ILE A 2 4.88 5.86 -11.55
CA ILE A 2 4.67 6.92 -10.58
C ILE A 2 3.21 7.36 -10.68
N LEU A 3 2.48 7.34 -9.57
CA LEU A 3 1.06 7.63 -9.55
C LEU A 3 0.78 8.88 -8.71
N ASN A 4 -0.04 9.79 -9.25
CA ASN A 4 -0.74 10.76 -8.45
C ASN A 4 -2.07 10.14 -7.98
N TYR A 5 -2.86 10.85 -7.20
CA TYR A 5 -4.10 10.31 -6.65
C TYR A 5 -5.04 9.76 -7.75
N ASP A 6 -5.30 10.57 -8.80
CA ASP A 6 -6.22 10.17 -9.87
C ASP A 6 -5.72 8.94 -10.63
N THR A 7 -4.42 8.90 -10.93
CA THR A 7 -3.79 7.75 -11.59
C THR A 7 -3.81 6.51 -10.70
N CYS A 8 -3.63 6.68 -9.38
CA CYS A 8 -3.77 5.58 -8.42
C CYS A 8 -5.18 4.99 -8.45
N ILE A 9 -6.21 5.84 -8.48
CA ILE A 9 -7.60 5.38 -8.53
C ILE A 9 -7.86 4.57 -9.79
N GLU A 10 -7.44 5.07 -10.96
CA GLU A 10 -7.59 4.34 -12.23
C GLU A 10 -6.87 3.00 -12.19
N HIS A 11 -5.66 2.96 -11.64
CA HIS A 11 -4.88 1.74 -11.53
C HIS A 11 -5.54 0.72 -10.60
N ILE A 12 -6.08 1.18 -9.48
CA ILE A 12 -6.80 0.32 -8.54
C ILE A 12 -8.07 -0.24 -9.18
N GLU A 13 -8.81 0.56 -9.94
CA GLU A 13 -9.99 0.07 -10.69
C GLU A 13 -9.62 -1.07 -11.63
N MET A 14 -8.49 -0.96 -12.34
CA MET A 14 -7.97 -2.04 -13.17
C MET A 14 -7.64 -3.29 -12.35
N LEU A 15 -7.03 -3.11 -11.18
CA LEU A 15 -6.66 -4.23 -10.29
C LEU A 15 -7.89 -4.93 -9.72
N CYS A 16 -9.00 -4.23 -9.52
CA CYS A 16 -10.26 -4.81 -9.05
C CYS A 16 -10.86 -5.81 -10.06
N ASP A 17 -10.52 -5.68 -11.35
CA ASP A 17 -11.01 -6.56 -12.40
C ASP A 17 -10.17 -7.84 -12.55
N LEU A 18 -9.14 -8.03 -11.73
CA LEU A 18 -8.32 -9.23 -11.76
C LEU A 18 -9.10 -10.43 -11.24
N ASP A 19 -9.23 -11.44 -12.11
CA ASP A 19 -9.92 -12.69 -11.78
C ASP A 19 -8.99 -13.70 -11.11
N TYR A 20 -9.55 -14.83 -10.67
CA TYR A 20 -8.78 -15.95 -10.16
C TYR A 20 -7.66 -16.33 -11.16
N ASN A 21 -6.48 -16.63 -10.61
CA ASN A 21 -5.30 -17.00 -11.40
C ASN A 21 -4.76 -15.84 -12.29
N TRP A 22 -5.00 -14.59 -11.89
CA TRP A 22 -4.59 -13.43 -12.67
C TRP A 22 -3.07 -13.34 -12.91
N ASN A 23 -2.26 -13.94 -12.01
CA ASN A 23 -0.79 -13.97 -12.17
C ASN A 23 -0.28 -15.25 -12.82
N GLY A 24 -1.15 -16.19 -13.24
CA GLY A 24 -0.78 -17.47 -13.80
C GLY A 24 -0.32 -18.52 -12.77
N ASN A 25 -0.33 -18.19 -11.48
CA ASN A 25 0.14 -19.05 -10.38
C ASN A 25 -0.94 -19.31 -9.32
N GLY A 26 -2.20 -19.23 -9.69
CA GLY A 26 -3.31 -19.51 -8.79
C GLY A 26 -3.70 -18.35 -7.87
N ALA A 27 -3.28 -17.12 -8.16
CA ALA A 27 -3.63 -15.97 -7.34
C ALA A 27 -5.14 -15.74 -7.30
N VAL A 28 -5.67 -15.40 -6.12
CA VAL A 28 -7.08 -15.07 -5.93
C VAL A 28 -7.35 -13.60 -6.30
N PRO A 29 -8.62 -13.23 -6.59
CA PRO A 29 -9.00 -11.84 -6.82
C PRO A 29 -8.69 -10.95 -5.61
N MET A 30 -8.57 -9.63 -5.86
CA MET A 30 -8.36 -8.65 -4.79
C MET A 30 -9.55 -8.65 -3.83
N SER A 31 -9.26 -8.60 -2.53
CA SER A 31 -10.28 -8.43 -1.50
C SER A 31 -10.90 -7.05 -1.61
N THR A 32 -12.24 -6.97 -1.62
CA THR A 32 -12.96 -5.70 -1.63
C THR A 32 -12.57 -4.83 -0.42
N SER A 33 -12.42 -5.44 0.75
CA SER A 33 -12.00 -4.72 1.96
C SER A 33 -10.59 -4.16 1.83
N SER A 34 -9.67 -4.91 1.24
CA SER A 34 -8.31 -4.43 0.97
C SER A 34 -8.32 -3.23 0.03
N VAL A 35 -9.09 -3.32 -1.06
CA VAL A 35 -9.23 -2.22 -2.02
C VAL A 35 -9.80 -0.97 -1.36
N CYS A 36 -10.86 -1.11 -0.57
CA CYS A 36 -11.45 0.01 0.17
C CYS A 36 -10.46 0.63 1.13
N ASN A 37 -9.70 -0.18 1.86
CA ASN A 37 -8.68 0.32 2.78
C ASN A 37 -7.55 1.06 2.06
N ALA A 38 -7.14 0.58 0.89
CA ALA A 38 -6.15 1.26 0.07
C ALA A 38 -6.66 2.63 -0.41
N LEU A 39 -7.91 2.70 -0.89
CA LEU A 39 -8.52 3.95 -1.35
C LEU A 39 -8.63 4.98 -0.22
N LEU A 40 -9.08 4.56 0.95
CA LEU A 40 -9.19 5.43 2.12
C LEU A 40 -7.83 6.00 2.53
N LEU A 41 -6.80 5.18 2.48
CA LEU A 41 -5.45 5.61 2.83
C LEU A 41 -4.89 6.58 1.79
N LEU A 42 -5.05 6.28 0.50
CA LEU A 42 -4.52 7.09 -0.60
C LEU A 42 -5.05 8.53 -0.58
N GLU A 43 -6.30 8.73 -0.18
CA GLU A 43 -6.87 10.08 -0.05
C GLU A 43 -6.11 10.97 0.92
N LYS A 44 -5.44 10.37 1.90
CA LYS A 44 -4.85 11.09 3.03
C LYS A 44 -3.34 10.96 3.11
N LEU A 45 -2.71 10.29 2.15
CA LEU A 45 -1.26 10.14 2.13
C LEU A 45 -0.55 11.49 2.06
N PRO A 46 0.58 11.64 2.77
CA PRO A 46 1.38 12.86 2.69
C PRO A 46 1.84 13.14 1.25
N ASP A 47 1.77 14.40 0.85
CA ASP A 47 2.21 14.86 -0.49
C ASP A 47 3.69 15.26 -0.44
N PHE A 48 4.58 14.28 -0.27
CA PHE A 48 6.02 14.52 -0.20
C PHE A 48 6.83 13.66 -1.16
N GLY A 49 6.17 12.93 -2.05
CA GLY A 49 6.86 12.05 -2.98
C GLY A 49 5.91 11.24 -3.84
N LYS A 50 6.42 10.14 -4.30
CA LYS A 50 5.76 9.30 -5.31
C LYS A 50 5.38 7.96 -4.70
N TRP A 51 4.13 7.59 -4.85
CA TRP A 51 3.58 6.35 -4.36
C TRP A 51 3.29 5.41 -5.52
N TYR A 52 3.53 4.11 -5.30
CA TYR A 52 3.27 3.05 -6.27
C TYR A 52 2.26 2.09 -5.66
N VAL A 53 1.37 1.54 -6.49
CA VAL A 53 0.36 0.57 -6.03
C VAL A 53 0.57 -0.74 -6.79
N TYR A 54 0.61 -1.84 -6.05
CA TYR A 54 0.82 -3.18 -6.60
C TYR A 54 -0.17 -4.18 -6.03
N PRO A 55 -0.61 -5.17 -6.84
CA PRO A 55 -1.33 -6.32 -6.31
C PRO A 55 -0.37 -7.31 -5.67
N VAL A 56 -0.76 -7.88 -4.54
CA VAL A 56 -0.01 -8.94 -3.89
C VAL A 56 -0.87 -10.20 -3.83
N ALA A 57 -0.29 -11.31 -4.28
CA ALA A 57 -1.00 -12.56 -4.45
C ALA A 57 -1.13 -13.35 -3.14
N TYR A 58 -1.83 -12.75 -2.17
CA TYR A 58 -2.22 -13.44 -0.95
C TYR A 58 -3.61 -14.08 -1.11
N ASP A 59 -4.04 -14.79 -0.11
CA ASP A 59 -5.40 -15.29 0.03
C ASP A 59 -6.01 -14.71 1.32
N PRO A 60 -6.88 -13.66 1.23
CA PRO A 60 -7.31 -12.99 0.00
C PRO A 60 -6.23 -12.09 -0.62
N GLY A 61 -6.40 -11.77 -1.90
CA GLY A 61 -5.52 -10.82 -2.58
C GLY A 61 -5.59 -9.43 -1.95
N ILE A 62 -4.47 -8.76 -1.84
CA ILE A 62 -4.38 -7.43 -1.22
C ILE A 62 -3.66 -6.44 -2.13
N LEU A 63 -3.81 -5.15 -1.84
CA LEU A 63 -3.03 -4.10 -2.47
C LEU A 63 -1.89 -3.67 -1.56
N GLN A 64 -0.72 -3.44 -2.16
CA GLN A 64 0.46 -2.89 -1.50
C GLN A 64 0.75 -1.52 -2.07
N ILE A 65 1.05 -0.57 -1.20
CA ILE A 65 1.45 0.78 -1.56
C ILE A 65 2.92 0.92 -1.18
N GLU A 66 3.75 1.38 -2.12
CA GLU A 66 5.18 1.59 -1.89
C GLU A 66 5.56 3.05 -2.08
N PHE A 67 6.52 3.48 -1.27
CA PHE A 67 7.14 4.80 -1.38
C PHE A 67 8.65 4.66 -1.21
N GLU A 68 9.40 5.37 -2.02
CA GLU A 68 10.86 5.39 -1.91
C GLU A 68 11.40 6.77 -2.25
N ASN A 69 12.33 7.23 -1.44
CA ASN A 69 13.18 8.38 -1.75
C ASN A 69 14.60 8.15 -1.20
N ASN A 70 15.45 9.19 -1.22
CA ASN A 70 16.83 9.06 -0.73
C ASN A 70 16.96 8.82 0.77
N LYS A 71 15.89 8.99 1.52
CA LYS A 71 15.89 8.97 2.99
C LYS A 71 15.17 7.78 3.57
N ILE A 72 14.18 7.20 2.86
CA ILE A 72 13.30 6.19 3.43
C ILE A 72 12.65 5.35 2.33
N TYR A 73 12.43 4.07 2.65
CA TYR A 73 11.62 3.16 1.87
C TYR A 73 10.45 2.67 2.73
N ILE A 74 9.23 2.71 2.20
CA ILE A 74 8.03 2.33 2.93
C ILE A 74 7.20 1.37 2.08
N GLU A 75 6.79 0.25 2.67
CA GLU A 75 5.77 -0.65 2.11
C GLU A 75 4.56 -0.66 3.02
N ILE A 76 3.37 -0.50 2.45
CA ILE A 76 2.12 -0.58 3.19
C ILE A 76 1.25 -1.65 2.54
N GLU A 77 1.03 -2.74 3.25
CA GLU A 77 0.09 -3.78 2.84
C GLU A 77 -1.29 -3.45 3.40
N CYS A 78 -2.25 -3.27 2.49
CA CYS A 78 -3.63 -2.95 2.88
C CYS A 78 -4.43 -4.26 3.02
N HIS A 79 -4.50 -4.76 4.25
CA HIS A 79 -5.25 -5.97 4.59
C HIS A 79 -6.72 -5.64 4.87
N PRO A 80 -7.62 -6.64 4.86
CA PRO A 80 -9.04 -6.40 5.13
C PRO A 80 -9.34 -5.73 6.47
N LEU A 81 -8.53 -5.99 7.52
CA LEU A 81 -8.78 -5.49 8.87
C LEU A 81 -7.66 -4.60 9.43
N GLU A 82 -6.58 -4.40 8.67
CA GLU A 82 -5.43 -3.68 9.19
C GLU A 82 -4.50 -3.21 8.08
N TYR A 83 -3.61 -2.27 8.40
CA TYR A 83 -2.49 -1.87 7.57
C TYR A 83 -1.20 -2.41 8.19
N GLN A 84 -0.41 -3.13 7.40
CA GLN A 84 0.92 -3.58 7.83
C GLN A 84 1.97 -2.73 7.12
N ILE A 85 2.80 -2.05 7.89
CA ILE A 85 3.78 -1.10 7.38
C ILE A 85 5.18 -1.61 7.67
N MET A 86 6.01 -1.67 6.65
CA MET A 86 7.45 -1.91 6.78
C MET A 86 8.20 -0.65 6.38
N VAL A 87 9.13 -0.23 7.22
CA VAL A 87 9.97 0.95 6.97
C VAL A 87 11.43 0.51 6.98
N GLN A 88 12.18 0.98 5.98
CA GLN A 88 13.61 0.75 5.89
C GLN A 88 14.34 2.07 5.59
N TYR A 89 15.41 2.34 6.33
CA TYR A 89 16.27 3.49 6.08
C TYR A 89 17.49 3.03 5.29
N PRO A 90 17.95 3.79 4.26
CA PRO A 90 19.05 3.38 3.39
C PRO A 90 20.36 3.10 4.11
N ASP A 91 20.59 3.79 5.24
CA ASP A 91 21.85 3.67 6.01
C ASP A 91 21.79 2.56 7.06
N SER A 92 20.75 1.76 7.08
CA SER A 92 20.55 0.71 8.08
C SER A 92 20.06 -0.58 7.43
N ASP A 93 20.52 -1.72 7.93
CA ASP A 93 20.00 -3.03 7.57
C ASP A 93 18.74 -3.38 8.37
N GLU A 94 18.35 -2.52 9.31
CA GLU A 94 17.17 -2.73 10.15
C GLU A 94 15.89 -2.34 9.41
N THR A 95 14.85 -3.14 9.63
CA THR A 95 13.50 -2.82 9.20
C THR A 95 12.61 -2.62 10.42
N PHE A 96 11.64 -1.73 10.30
CA PHE A 96 10.67 -1.44 11.35
C PHE A 96 9.30 -1.82 10.86
N ASP A 97 8.65 -2.75 11.57
CA ASP A 97 7.33 -3.25 11.20
C ASP A 97 6.29 -2.70 12.18
N MET A 98 5.22 -2.14 11.62
CA MET A 98 4.11 -1.58 12.40
C MET A 98 2.79 -2.10 11.84
N VAL A 99 1.81 -2.25 12.73
CA VAL A 99 0.44 -2.62 12.36
C VAL A 99 -0.52 -1.59 12.94
N PHE A 100 -1.39 -1.06 12.08
CA PHE A 100 -2.43 -0.11 12.50
C PHE A 100 -3.79 -0.56 11.95
N VAL A 101 -4.83 -0.35 12.76
CA VAL A 101 -6.19 -0.74 12.40
C VAL A 101 -6.92 0.37 11.65
N THR A 102 -6.59 1.63 11.89
CA THR A 102 -7.31 2.77 11.32
C THR A 102 -6.44 3.59 10.37
N VAL A 103 -7.09 4.25 9.41
CA VAL A 103 -6.43 5.22 8.50
C VAL A 103 -5.79 6.34 9.32
N LYS A 104 -6.49 6.85 10.34
CA LYS A 104 -6.01 7.95 11.18
C LYS A 104 -4.69 7.61 11.86
N GLN A 105 -4.59 6.42 12.45
CA GLN A 105 -3.35 5.96 13.10
C GLN A 105 -2.22 5.82 12.09
N THR A 106 -2.52 5.24 10.95
CA THR A 106 -1.55 5.03 9.87
C THR A 106 -0.99 6.36 9.36
N ILE A 107 -1.86 7.32 9.07
CA ILE A 107 -1.45 8.64 8.56
C ILE A 107 -0.64 9.39 9.61
N LYS A 108 -1.04 9.33 10.86
CA LYS A 108 -0.27 9.97 11.95
C LYS A 108 1.16 9.43 12.03
N TYR A 109 1.31 8.12 11.90
CA TYR A 109 2.62 7.49 11.88
C TYR A 109 3.45 7.90 10.66
N LEU A 110 2.85 7.84 9.46
CA LEU A 110 3.51 8.22 8.22
C LEU A 110 3.96 9.68 8.25
N ASN A 111 3.13 10.59 8.74
CA ASN A 111 3.50 12.01 8.86
C ASN A 111 4.70 12.20 9.78
N ARG A 112 4.78 11.42 10.86
CA ARG A 112 5.88 11.52 11.82
C ARG A 112 7.21 11.03 11.24
N ILE A 113 7.22 9.98 10.44
CA ILE A 113 8.46 9.39 9.91
C ILE A 113 8.94 10.06 8.62
N THR A 114 8.09 10.83 7.95
CA THR A 114 8.39 11.41 6.65
C THR A 114 8.70 12.91 6.69
N TYR A 115 8.52 13.54 7.82
CA TYR A 115 8.86 14.96 8.01
C TYR A 115 10.11 15.13 8.87
#